data_9c618d39e22162898fe85fd56fc40190
#
_entry.id   9c618d39e22162898fe85fd56fc40190
#
_cell.length_a   1.000
_cell.length_b   1.000
_cell.length_c   1.000
_cell.angle_alpha   90.00
_cell.angle_beta   90.00
_cell.angle_gamma   90.00
#
_symmetry.space_group_name_H-M   'P 1'
#
loop_
_entity.id
_entity.type
_entity.pdbx_description
1 polymer ?
#
loop_
_entity_poly.entity_id
_entity_poly.type
_entity_poly.pdbx_seq_one_letter_code
_entity_poly.pdbx_strand_id
1 'polypeptide(L)'
;MVALNKETVCLLDDDPSILKATRRLLDSVGWKVEAFSDPIAFLEHAAAHHPDVAVIDILMPQMSGLEVQTRLRRVSPSTRVIVLTAKDDPSIRRMAINAGASAFFIKGVESCDFLAGVKAAADPGK
;
A
#
# COMPACT_ATOMS: atom_id res chain seq x y z
N MET A 1 14.57 -13.40 -19.65
CA MET A 1 14.21 -12.84 -19.48
C MET A 1 13.48 -12.53 -18.71
N VAL A 2 13.39 -12.38 -18.16
CA VAL A 2 12.85 -12.13 -17.36
C VAL A 2 12.38 -11.05 -17.01
N ALA A 3 12.72 -10.32 -17.33
CA ALA A 3 12.30 -9.04 -17.17
C ALA A 3 10.91 -8.84 -17.13
N LEU A 4 10.32 -9.82 -17.06
CA LEU A 4 8.98 -9.77 -17.16
C LEU A 4 8.29 -9.63 -15.92
N ASN A 5 9.00 -9.55 -14.83
CA ASN A 5 8.39 -9.34 -13.57
C ASN A 5 7.99 -7.95 -13.46
N LYS A 6 6.80 -7.66 -13.92
CA LYS A 6 6.23 -6.41 -13.58
C LYS A 6 5.81 -6.49 -12.15
N GLU A 7 6.36 -5.61 -11.37
CA GLU A 7 6.01 -5.53 -9.97
C GLU A 7 4.60 -4.98 -9.83
N THR A 8 3.86 -5.57 -8.91
CA THR A 8 2.44 -5.23 -8.73
C THR A 8 2.23 -4.50 -7.42
N VAL A 9 1.36 -3.48 -7.46
CA VAL A 9 1.00 -2.72 -6.27
C VAL A 9 -0.51 -2.57 -6.22
N CYS A 10 -1.07 -2.79 -5.03
CA CYS A 10 -2.48 -2.56 -4.78
C CYS A 10 -2.64 -1.36 -3.88
N LEU A 11 -3.61 -0.51 -4.21
CA LEU A 11 -3.90 0.69 -3.44
C LEU A 11 -5.23 0.52 -2.75
N LEU A 12 -5.33 0.98 -1.50
CA LEU A 12 -6.59 1.01 -0.77
C LEU A 12 -6.76 2.36 -0.10
N ASP A 13 -7.77 3.10 -0.51
CA ASP A 13 -8.09 4.42 0.02
C ASP A 13 -9.56 4.71 -0.32
N ASP A 14 -10.30 5.32 0.59
CA ASP A 14 -11.69 5.67 0.32
C ASP A 14 -11.84 6.97 -0.46
N ASP A 15 -10.73 7.68 -0.72
CA ASP A 15 -10.74 8.92 -1.49
C ASP A 15 -10.37 8.64 -2.95
N PRO A 16 -11.34 8.75 -3.88
CA PRO A 16 -11.06 8.45 -5.29
C PRO A 16 -10.01 9.36 -5.92
N SER A 17 -9.89 10.60 -5.44
CA SER A 17 -8.88 11.53 -5.97
C SER A 17 -7.47 11.06 -5.62
N ILE A 18 -7.29 10.57 -4.40
CA ILE A 18 -6.00 10.03 -3.97
C ILE A 18 -5.67 8.77 -4.76
N LEU A 19 -6.64 7.88 -4.93
CA LEU A 19 -6.43 6.65 -5.72
C LEU A 19 -5.98 6.98 -7.14
N LYS A 20 -6.65 7.94 -7.75
CA LYS A 20 -6.34 8.32 -9.13
C LYS A 20 -4.93 8.92 -9.25
N ALA A 21 -4.59 9.83 -8.35
CA ALA A 21 -3.29 10.49 -8.37
C ALA A 21 -2.15 9.49 -8.10
N THR A 22 -2.35 8.63 -7.11
CA THR A 22 -1.34 7.64 -6.72
C THR A 22 -1.15 6.61 -7.83
N ARG A 23 -2.25 6.18 -8.45
CA ARG A 23 -2.20 5.25 -9.57
C ARG A 23 -1.39 5.84 -10.73
N ARG A 24 -1.67 7.08 -11.11
CA ARG A 24 -0.95 7.73 -12.20
C ARG A 24 0.54 7.79 -11.93
N LEU A 25 0.89 8.13 -10.70
CA LEU A 25 2.28 8.25 -10.31
C LEU A 25 3.00 6.91 -10.44
N LEU A 26 2.40 5.85 -9.92
CA LEU A 26 3.00 4.53 -9.98
C LEU A 26 3.03 3.95 -11.40
N ASP A 27 1.95 4.15 -12.16
CA ASP A 27 1.93 3.75 -13.56
C ASP A 27 3.08 4.38 -14.35
N SER A 28 3.37 5.65 -14.06
CA SER A 28 4.38 6.40 -14.82
C SER A 28 5.78 5.83 -14.68
N VAL A 29 6.03 5.04 -13.64
CA VAL A 29 7.34 4.43 -13.42
C VAL A 29 7.29 2.91 -13.59
N GLY A 30 6.23 2.38 -14.17
CA GLY A 30 6.19 0.99 -14.60
C GLY A 30 5.53 -0.01 -13.68
N TRP A 31 4.91 0.45 -12.57
CA TRP A 31 4.18 -0.45 -11.69
C TRP A 31 2.88 -0.89 -12.33
N LYS A 32 2.50 -2.13 -12.08
CA LYS A 32 1.17 -2.60 -12.43
C LYS A 32 0.26 -2.36 -11.24
N VAL A 33 -0.73 -1.49 -11.39
CA VAL A 33 -1.51 -0.95 -10.27
C VAL A 33 -2.95 -1.42 -10.30
N GLU A 34 -3.45 -1.89 -9.15
CA GLU A 34 -4.86 -2.12 -8.92
C GLU A 34 -5.31 -1.24 -7.76
N ALA A 35 -6.42 -0.56 -7.92
CA ALA A 35 -6.88 0.41 -6.92
C ALA A 35 -8.25 0.02 -6.39
N PHE A 36 -8.43 0.13 -5.09
CA PHE A 36 -9.66 -0.26 -4.40
C PHE A 36 -10.09 0.81 -3.41
N SER A 37 -11.39 1.03 -3.32
CA SER A 37 -11.97 1.87 -2.28
C SER A 37 -12.68 1.04 -1.22
N ASP A 38 -12.85 -0.25 -1.46
CA ASP A 38 -13.52 -1.17 -0.53
C ASP A 38 -12.50 -2.13 0.07
N PRO A 39 -12.33 -2.16 1.40
CA PRO A 39 -11.34 -3.03 2.04
C PRO A 39 -11.58 -4.52 1.79
N ILE A 40 -12.83 -4.95 1.69
CA ILE A 40 -13.12 -6.38 1.46
C ILE A 40 -12.69 -6.78 0.05
N ALA A 41 -13.03 -5.97 -0.95
CA ALA A 41 -12.60 -6.25 -2.32
C ALA A 41 -11.07 -6.25 -2.43
N PHE A 42 -10.41 -5.32 -1.74
CA PHE A 42 -8.96 -5.25 -1.68
C PHE A 42 -8.37 -6.55 -1.11
N LEU A 43 -8.90 -7.02 0.02
CA LEU A 43 -8.40 -8.24 0.66
C LEU A 43 -8.63 -9.47 -0.18
N GLU A 44 -9.78 -9.55 -0.86
CA GLU A 44 -10.06 -10.67 -1.77
C GLU A 44 -9.07 -10.70 -2.94
N HIS A 45 -8.80 -9.54 -3.50
CA HIS A 45 -7.83 -9.45 -4.59
C HIS A 45 -6.42 -9.84 -4.10
N ALA A 46 -6.03 -9.36 -2.93
CA ALA A 46 -4.71 -9.67 -2.38
C ALA A 46 -4.55 -11.16 -2.10
N ALA A 47 -5.61 -11.80 -1.60
CA ALA A 47 -5.59 -13.23 -1.34
C ALA A 47 -5.40 -14.05 -2.62
N ALA A 48 -5.97 -13.56 -3.73
CA ALA A 48 -5.90 -14.27 -5.00
C ALA A 48 -4.61 -14.00 -5.77
N HIS A 49 -4.06 -12.79 -5.65
CA HIS A 49 -2.97 -12.36 -6.53
C HIS A 49 -1.64 -12.06 -5.82
N HIS A 50 -1.65 -11.92 -4.50
CA HIS A 50 -0.44 -11.68 -3.69
C HIS A 50 0.44 -10.56 -4.26
N PRO A 51 -0.05 -9.30 -4.28
CA PRO A 51 0.74 -8.20 -4.83
C PRO A 51 2.04 -8.01 -4.07
N ASP A 52 3.03 -7.43 -4.73
CA ASP A 52 4.33 -7.19 -4.10
C ASP A 52 4.23 -6.15 -3.01
N VAL A 53 3.46 -5.09 -3.26
CA VAL A 53 3.30 -3.98 -2.32
C VAL A 53 1.83 -3.61 -2.21
N ALA A 54 1.39 -3.24 -1.02
CA ALA A 54 0.07 -2.66 -0.78
C ALA A 54 0.26 -1.29 -0.14
N VAL A 55 -0.40 -0.28 -0.69
CA VAL A 55 -0.41 1.07 -0.11
C VAL A 55 -1.79 1.28 0.49
N ILE A 56 -1.86 1.46 1.80
CA ILE A 56 -3.11 1.42 2.56
C ILE A 56 -3.29 2.70 3.36
N ASP A 57 -4.50 3.28 3.26
CA ASP A 57 -4.91 4.38 4.13
C ASP A 57 -5.43 3.80 5.45
N ILE A 58 -5.05 4.41 6.56
CA ILE A 58 -5.49 3.99 7.89
C ILE A 58 -6.90 4.50 8.18
N LEU A 59 -7.21 5.74 7.75
CA LEU A 59 -8.43 6.42 8.16
C LEU A 59 -9.54 6.19 7.14
N MET A 60 -10.26 5.09 7.31
CA MET A 60 -11.39 4.75 6.44
C MET A 60 -12.61 4.41 7.29
N PRO A 61 -13.83 4.76 6.81
CA PRO A 61 -15.03 4.57 7.63
C PRO A 61 -15.45 3.11 7.82
N GLN A 62 -15.23 2.24 6.82
CA GLN A 62 -15.72 0.86 6.92
C GLN A 62 -14.83 -0.01 7.79
N MET A 63 -13.53 0.15 7.67
CA MET A 63 -12.57 -0.69 8.37
C MET A 63 -11.26 0.08 8.47
N SER A 64 -10.68 0.11 9.65
CA SER A 64 -9.39 0.77 9.84
C SER A 64 -8.32 0.08 9.02
N GLY A 65 -7.39 0.86 8.47
CA GLY A 65 -6.23 0.29 7.77
C GLY A 65 -5.39 -0.61 8.66
N LEU A 66 -5.41 -0.39 9.98
CA LEU A 66 -4.71 -1.29 10.91
C LEU A 66 -5.34 -2.68 10.90
N GLU A 67 -6.65 -2.75 10.85
CA GLU A 67 -7.33 -4.04 10.75
C GLU A 67 -7.08 -4.67 9.39
N VAL A 68 -7.05 -3.88 8.33
CA VAL A 68 -6.71 -4.36 7.00
C VAL A 68 -5.31 -4.99 7.00
N GLN A 69 -4.35 -4.34 7.65
CA GLN A 69 -2.99 -4.89 7.77
C GLN A 69 -3.00 -6.27 8.43
N THR A 70 -3.75 -6.40 9.52
CA THR A 70 -3.83 -7.67 10.25
C THR A 70 -4.39 -8.77 9.37
N ARG A 71 -5.46 -8.48 8.64
CA ARG A 71 -6.08 -9.46 7.75
C ARG A 71 -5.19 -9.77 6.55
N LEU A 72 -4.53 -8.76 6.01
CA LEU A 72 -3.63 -8.93 4.87
C LEU A 72 -2.49 -9.88 5.20
N ARG A 73 -1.95 -9.82 6.41
CA ARG A 73 -0.88 -10.73 6.82
C ARG A 73 -1.31 -12.19 6.77
N ARG A 74 -2.59 -12.45 6.98
CA ARG A 74 -3.11 -13.82 6.93
C ARG A 74 -3.29 -14.31 5.51
N VAL A 75 -3.78 -13.44 4.61
CA VAL A 75 -4.14 -13.87 3.27
C VAL A 75 -3.01 -13.68 2.26
N SER A 76 -2.09 -12.77 2.53
CA SER A 76 -0.97 -12.50 1.63
C SER A 76 0.26 -12.07 2.43
N PRO A 77 0.87 -13.00 3.17
CA PRO A 77 1.98 -12.64 4.07
C PRO A 77 3.21 -12.11 3.35
N SER A 78 3.35 -12.36 2.05
CA SER A 78 4.48 -11.84 1.28
C SER A 78 4.31 -10.40 0.81
N THR A 79 3.10 -9.86 0.88
CA THR A 79 2.83 -8.48 0.46
C THR A 79 3.44 -7.49 1.46
N ARG A 80 4.25 -6.57 0.98
CA ARG A 80 4.82 -5.52 1.82
C ARG A 80 3.84 -4.36 1.92
N VAL A 81 3.71 -3.80 3.10
CA VAL A 81 2.70 -2.77 3.38
C VAL A 81 3.36 -1.41 3.53
N ILE A 82 2.79 -0.42 2.84
CA ILE A 82 3.11 0.98 3.04
C ILE A 82 1.84 1.67 3.48
N VAL A 83 1.92 2.47 4.52
CA VAL A 83 0.78 3.27 4.97
C VAL A 83 0.91 4.68 4.40
N LEU A 84 -0.18 5.18 3.83
CA LEU A 84 -0.27 6.55 3.31
C LEU A 84 -1.52 7.16 3.89
N THR A 85 -1.38 8.07 4.84
CA THR A 85 -2.53 8.60 5.58
C THR A 85 -2.46 10.11 5.69
N ALA A 86 -3.63 10.74 5.90
CA ALA A 86 -3.72 12.20 5.98
C ALA A 86 -3.21 12.74 7.31
N LYS A 87 -3.13 11.92 8.35
CA LYS A 87 -2.87 12.40 9.69
C LYS A 87 -1.58 11.84 10.26
N ASP A 88 -0.72 12.73 10.73
CA ASP A 88 0.53 12.35 11.36
C ASP A 88 0.28 12.14 12.86
N ASP A 89 -0.01 10.92 13.23
CA ASP A 89 -0.27 10.54 14.61
C ASP A 89 0.80 9.54 15.05
N PRO A 90 1.66 9.89 16.01
CA PRO A 90 2.74 8.99 16.43
C PRO A 90 2.25 7.65 16.95
N SER A 91 1.08 7.61 17.60
CA SER A 91 0.54 6.35 18.10
C SER A 91 0.13 5.44 16.95
N ILE A 92 -0.52 6.00 15.95
CA ILE A 92 -0.95 5.26 14.77
C ILE A 92 0.27 4.79 13.99
N ARG A 93 1.27 5.65 13.84
CA ARG A 93 2.52 5.29 13.16
C ARG A 93 3.15 4.08 13.85
N ARG A 94 3.23 4.12 15.18
CA ARG A 94 3.83 3.01 15.94
C ARG A 94 3.04 1.72 15.75
N MET A 95 1.70 1.81 15.80
CA MET A 95 0.86 0.63 15.59
C MET A 95 1.03 0.06 14.19
N ALA A 96 1.10 0.91 13.17
CA ALA A 96 1.28 0.46 11.79
C ALA A 96 2.63 -0.24 11.61
N ILE A 97 3.70 0.34 12.14
CA ILE A 97 5.04 -0.25 12.03
C ILE A 97 5.09 -1.58 12.80
N ASN A 98 4.51 -1.62 14.00
CA ASN A 98 4.46 -2.85 14.79
C ASN A 98 3.64 -3.93 14.10
N ALA A 99 2.66 -3.56 13.32
CA ALA A 99 1.86 -4.51 12.54
C ALA A 99 2.57 -4.95 11.25
N GLY A 100 3.77 -4.45 11.01
CA GLY A 100 4.59 -4.91 9.90
C GLY A 100 4.70 -3.98 8.72
N ALA A 101 4.25 -2.72 8.82
CA ALA A 101 4.39 -1.78 7.72
C ALA A 101 5.87 -1.52 7.44
N SER A 102 6.23 -1.55 6.17
CA SER A 102 7.59 -1.26 5.73
C SER A 102 7.89 0.23 5.74
N ALA A 103 6.87 1.06 5.56
CA ALA A 103 7.02 2.51 5.55
C ALA A 103 5.70 3.17 5.92
N PHE A 104 5.78 4.41 6.37
CA PHE A 104 4.62 5.21 6.77
C PHE A 104 4.81 6.61 6.21
N PHE A 105 3.88 7.04 5.36
CA PHE A 105 3.94 8.38 4.75
C PHE A 105 2.67 9.15 5.05
N ILE A 106 2.83 10.47 5.15
CA ILE A 106 1.70 11.39 5.28
C ILE A 106 1.32 11.83 3.87
N LYS A 107 0.03 11.92 3.57
CA LYS A 107 -0.45 12.38 2.27
C LYS A 107 0.11 13.78 2.02
N GLY A 108 0.60 14.02 0.80
CA GLY A 108 1.35 15.21 0.47
C GLY A 108 2.86 14.99 0.45
N VAL A 109 3.32 13.79 0.77
CA VAL A 109 4.74 13.45 0.67
C VAL A 109 5.23 13.70 -0.76
N GLU A 110 6.50 14.09 -0.89
CA GLU A 110 7.12 14.30 -2.20
C GLU A 110 7.05 13.01 -3.01
N SER A 111 6.73 13.13 -4.29
CA SER A 111 6.57 11.98 -5.17
C SER A 111 7.82 11.10 -5.20
N CYS A 112 9.00 11.69 -5.27
CA CYS A 112 10.23 10.91 -5.32
C CYS A 112 10.46 10.12 -4.04
N ASP A 113 10.12 10.68 -2.88
CA ASP A 113 10.26 9.98 -1.61
C ASP A 113 9.28 8.81 -1.51
N PHE A 114 8.04 9.05 -1.95
CA PHE A 114 7.04 7.99 -1.96
C PHE A 114 7.46 6.85 -2.89
N LEU A 115 7.87 7.19 -4.11
CA LEU A 115 8.29 6.18 -5.09
C LEU A 115 9.49 5.38 -4.61
N ALA A 116 10.45 6.06 -3.95
CA ALA A 116 11.60 5.38 -3.39
C ALA A 116 11.17 4.39 -2.29
N GLY A 117 10.21 4.79 -1.47
CA GLY A 117 9.69 3.91 -0.42
C GLY A 117 8.99 2.69 -0.97
N VAL A 118 8.20 2.85 -2.03
CA VAL A 118 7.52 1.73 -2.68
C VAL A 118 8.54 0.75 -3.25
N LYS A 119 9.54 1.27 -3.93
CA LYS A 119 10.59 0.44 -4.52
C LYS A 119 11.38 -0.30 -3.45
N ALA A 120 11.72 0.37 -2.36
CA ALA A 120 12.46 -0.24 -1.27
C ALA A 120 11.64 -1.35 -0.60
N ALA A 121 10.34 -1.16 -0.46
CA ALA A 121 9.47 -2.18 0.12
C ALA A 121 9.41 -3.42 -0.76
N ALA A 122 9.34 -3.25 -2.07
CA ALA A 122 9.27 -4.36 -3.00
C ALA A 122 10.58 -5.13 -3.07
N ASP A 123 11.68 -4.50 -2.69
CA ASP A 123 13.01 -5.08 -2.88
C ASP A 123 13.82 -5.02 -1.58
N PRO A 124 13.31 -5.61 -0.50
CA PRO A 124 13.87 -5.39 0.83
C PRO A 124 15.24 -6.01 1.06
N GLY A 125 15.68 -6.86 0.16
CA GLY A 125 16.98 -7.49 0.30
C GLY A 125 18.12 -6.69 -0.28
N LYS A 126 17.84 -5.50 -0.76
CA LYS A 126 18.85 -4.71 -1.46
C LYS A 126 19.47 -3.60 -0.62
#